data_1e4d897be00b0511c4b9af740a75ae47
#
_entry.id   1e4d897be00b0511c4b9af740a75ae47
#
_cell.length_a   1.000
_cell.length_b   1.000
_cell.length_c   1.000
_cell.angle_alpha   90.00
_cell.angle_beta   90.00
_cell.angle_gamma   90.00
#
_symmetry.space_group_name_H-M   'P 1'
#
loop_
_entity.id
_entity.type
_entity.pdbx_description
1 polymer ?
#
loop_
_entity_poly.entity_id
_entity_poly.type
_entity_poly.pdbx_seq_one_letter_code
_entity_poly.pdbx_strand_id
1 'polypeptide(L)'
;MTSTSQPPSFLEVANQTKPTEGDRIGLTTEAIKRDFLNNFFFLQGKPVVLATQHDYYMALAYTIRDRMLQRWNSTAETYTCKQSRTVCYLSAEFLMGPHLGNNLINMGIYDQVRQAMEELGLDFDALLAQEEEPGLGNGGLGRLAAC
;
A
#
# COMPACT_ATOMS: atom_id res chain seq x y z
N MET A 1 7.48 -6.49 -50.03
CA MET A 1 6.85 -5.43 -49.23
C MET A 1 6.92 -5.88 -47.77
N THR A 2 7.93 -5.46 -47.05
CA THR A 2 8.11 -5.78 -45.61
C THR A 2 7.27 -4.78 -44.83
N SER A 3 6.16 -5.30 -44.26
CA SER A 3 5.34 -4.53 -43.31
C SER A 3 6.17 -4.28 -42.06
N THR A 4 6.71 -3.08 -41.93
CA THR A 4 7.28 -2.58 -40.68
C THR A 4 6.13 -2.30 -39.72
N SER A 5 5.79 -3.28 -38.90
CA SER A 5 4.85 -3.07 -37.78
C SER A 5 5.49 -2.07 -36.81
N GLN A 6 4.86 -0.95 -36.64
CA GLN A 6 5.27 0.06 -35.64
C GLN A 6 5.26 -0.60 -34.24
N PRO A 7 6.26 -0.36 -33.41
CA PRO A 7 6.25 -0.94 -32.06
C PRO A 7 5.00 -0.48 -31.29
N PRO A 8 4.43 -1.34 -30.43
CA PRO A 8 3.22 -1.00 -29.66
C PRO A 8 3.45 0.25 -28.80
N SER A 9 2.44 1.08 -28.66
CA SER A 9 2.49 2.25 -27.78
C SER A 9 2.64 1.83 -26.32
N PHE A 10 3.23 2.69 -25.49
CA PHE A 10 3.31 2.42 -24.04
C PHE A 10 1.95 2.10 -23.42
N LEU A 11 0.88 2.77 -23.85
CA LEU A 11 -0.48 2.52 -23.35
C LEU A 11 -0.98 1.11 -23.69
N GLU A 12 -0.67 0.60 -24.88
CA GLU A 12 -1.03 -0.76 -25.26
C GLU A 12 -0.28 -1.79 -24.43
N VAL A 13 1.03 -1.60 -24.23
CA VAL A 13 1.83 -2.50 -23.38
C VAL A 13 1.36 -2.45 -21.94
N ALA A 14 1.14 -1.26 -21.37
CA ALA A 14 0.72 -1.08 -19.99
C ALA A 14 -0.66 -1.71 -19.71
N ASN A 15 -1.61 -1.64 -20.66
CA ASN A 15 -2.91 -2.29 -20.54
C ASN A 15 -2.83 -3.82 -20.58
N GLN A 16 -1.86 -4.38 -21.31
CA GLN A 16 -1.64 -5.82 -21.39
C GLN A 16 -0.89 -6.39 -20.18
N THR A 17 -0.16 -5.54 -19.45
CA THR A 17 0.66 -5.91 -18.28
C THR A 17 0.02 -5.51 -16.95
N LYS A 18 -1.32 -5.45 -16.87
CA LYS A 18 -2.00 -5.22 -15.57
C LYS A 18 -1.57 -6.30 -14.57
N PRO A 19 -1.22 -5.91 -13.33
CA PRO A 19 -0.82 -6.88 -12.30
C PRO A 19 -1.87 -7.96 -12.12
N THR A 20 -1.44 -9.21 -12.05
CA THR A 20 -2.30 -10.35 -11.71
C THR A 20 -2.30 -10.59 -10.21
N GLU A 21 -3.24 -11.38 -9.71
CA GLU A 21 -3.37 -11.67 -8.27
C GLU A 21 -2.09 -12.30 -7.67
N GLY A 22 -1.24 -12.93 -8.50
CA GLY A 22 0.08 -13.43 -8.11
C GLY A 22 1.16 -12.36 -7.98
N ASP A 23 0.94 -11.15 -8.52
CA ASP A 23 1.93 -10.10 -8.63
C ASP A 23 1.76 -9.03 -7.53
N ARG A 24 2.18 -9.30 -6.29
CA ARG A 24 2.23 -8.36 -5.17
C ARG A 24 0.87 -7.90 -4.61
N ILE A 25 -0.26 -8.46 -5.08
CA ILE A 25 -1.61 -8.04 -4.66
C ILE A 25 -2.45 -9.17 -4.06
N GLY A 26 -1.90 -10.39 -3.95
CA GLY A 26 -2.58 -11.54 -3.36
C GLY A 26 -2.96 -11.28 -1.89
N LEU A 27 -4.15 -11.72 -1.48
CA LEU A 27 -4.72 -11.46 -0.14
C LEU A 27 -4.56 -12.62 0.83
N THR A 28 -3.93 -13.72 0.41
CA THR A 28 -3.67 -14.88 1.28
C THR A 28 -2.48 -14.63 2.21
N THR A 29 -2.43 -15.32 3.33
CA THR A 29 -1.33 -15.26 4.30
C THR A 29 0.02 -15.51 3.63
N GLU A 30 0.11 -16.53 2.74
CA GLU A 30 1.33 -16.89 2.03
C GLU A 30 1.79 -15.80 1.04
N ALA A 31 0.83 -15.19 0.33
CA ALA A 31 1.14 -14.08 -0.59
C ALA A 31 1.66 -12.86 0.19
N ILE A 32 1.03 -12.56 1.33
CA ILE A 32 1.45 -11.46 2.21
C ILE A 32 2.86 -11.70 2.76
N LYS A 33 3.16 -12.92 3.25
CA LYS A 33 4.50 -13.28 3.74
C LYS A 33 5.56 -13.14 2.66
N ARG A 34 5.30 -13.68 1.48
CA ARG A 34 6.22 -13.59 0.33
C ARG A 34 6.51 -12.13 -0.02
N ASP A 35 5.47 -11.31 -0.12
CA ASP A 35 5.60 -9.92 -0.54
C ASP A 35 6.26 -9.07 0.55
N PHE A 36 6.00 -9.35 1.83
CA PHE A 36 6.70 -8.76 2.95
C PHE A 36 8.20 -9.06 2.90
N LEU A 37 8.59 -10.31 2.71
CA LEU A 37 10.00 -10.70 2.58
C LEU A 37 10.66 -10.05 1.37
N ASN A 38 9.97 -9.99 0.23
CA ASN A 38 10.47 -9.28 -0.95
C ASN A 38 10.69 -7.79 -0.69
N ASN A 39 9.74 -7.13 -0.05
CA ASN A 39 9.86 -5.71 0.30
C ASN A 39 10.96 -5.47 1.34
N PHE A 40 11.10 -6.37 2.31
CA PHE A 40 12.20 -6.31 3.28
C PHE A 40 13.56 -6.43 2.59
N PHE A 41 13.75 -7.44 1.73
CA PHE A 41 15.02 -7.67 1.05
C PHE A 41 15.35 -6.60 0.01
N PHE A 42 14.40 -6.23 -0.84
CA PHE A 42 14.68 -5.40 -2.01
C PHE A 42 14.42 -3.91 -1.80
N LEU A 43 13.53 -3.53 -0.89
CA LEU A 43 13.27 -2.11 -0.61
C LEU A 43 14.02 -1.62 0.62
N GLN A 44 14.07 -2.40 1.72
CA GLN A 44 14.85 -2.00 2.89
C GLN A 44 16.35 -2.27 2.68
N GLY A 45 16.69 -3.32 1.92
CA GLY A 45 18.08 -3.59 1.54
C GLY A 45 19.02 -3.86 2.71
N LYS A 46 18.48 -4.35 3.84
CA LYS A 46 19.25 -4.61 5.06
C LYS A 46 19.32 -6.11 5.38
N PRO A 47 20.46 -6.61 5.85
CA PRO A 47 20.52 -7.95 6.41
C PRO A 47 19.70 -8.02 7.72
N VAL A 48 19.08 -9.16 7.99
CA VAL A 48 18.20 -9.37 9.16
C VAL A 48 18.87 -8.99 10.48
N VAL A 49 20.17 -9.24 10.61
CA VAL A 49 20.96 -8.94 11.83
C VAL A 49 21.11 -7.45 12.12
N LEU A 50 20.88 -6.59 11.13
CA LEU A 50 20.95 -5.13 11.25
C LEU A 50 19.56 -4.45 11.17
N ALA A 51 18.50 -5.25 10.97
CA ALA A 51 17.17 -4.74 10.83
C ALA A 51 16.62 -4.21 12.15
N THR A 52 15.92 -3.09 12.08
CA THR A 52 15.21 -2.47 13.19
C THR A 52 13.71 -2.75 13.10
N GLN A 53 12.96 -2.50 14.16
CA GLN A 53 11.49 -2.58 14.14
C GLN A 53 10.88 -1.68 13.05
N HIS A 54 11.48 -0.51 12.84
CA HIS A 54 11.06 0.40 11.78
C HIS A 54 11.24 -0.20 10.38
N ASP A 55 12.30 -0.95 10.13
CA ASP A 55 12.52 -1.61 8.83
C ASP A 55 11.45 -2.69 8.56
N TYR A 56 11.07 -3.44 9.59
CA TYR A 56 9.96 -4.42 9.48
C TYR A 56 8.62 -3.71 9.27
N TYR A 57 8.35 -2.63 10.02
CA TYR A 57 7.16 -1.81 9.79
C TYR A 57 7.10 -1.29 8.35
N MET A 58 8.18 -0.74 7.83
CA MET A 58 8.25 -0.22 6.47
C MET A 58 8.02 -1.31 5.42
N ALA A 59 8.59 -2.50 5.61
CA ALA A 59 8.34 -3.63 4.71
C ALA A 59 6.86 -4.04 4.70
N LEU A 60 6.21 -4.06 5.87
CA LEU A 60 4.76 -4.29 5.99
C LEU A 60 3.96 -3.17 5.33
N ALA A 61 4.29 -1.93 5.60
CA ALA A 61 3.61 -0.77 5.02
C ALA A 61 3.66 -0.78 3.48
N TYR A 62 4.79 -1.10 2.88
CA TYR A 62 4.90 -1.26 1.42
C TYR A 62 4.08 -2.44 0.89
N THR A 63 4.04 -3.54 1.63
CA THR A 63 3.22 -4.71 1.27
C THR A 63 1.73 -4.38 1.22
N ILE A 64 1.25 -3.60 2.17
CA ILE A 64 -0.15 -3.14 2.21
C ILE A 64 -0.40 -2.05 1.17
N ARG A 65 0.53 -1.11 1.01
CA ARG A 65 0.45 -0.04 -0.01
C ARG A 65 0.25 -0.59 -1.42
N ASP A 66 0.93 -1.65 -1.81
CA ASP A 66 0.80 -2.22 -3.16
C ASP A 66 -0.65 -2.65 -3.44
N ARG A 67 -1.31 -3.25 -2.45
CA ARG A 67 -2.72 -3.66 -2.51
C ARG A 67 -3.69 -2.47 -2.55
N MET A 68 -3.37 -1.43 -1.78
CA MET A 68 -4.14 -0.17 -1.81
C MET A 68 -4.01 0.53 -3.16
N LEU A 69 -2.80 0.59 -3.73
CA LEU A 69 -2.56 1.23 -5.02
C LEU A 69 -3.28 0.50 -6.18
N GLN A 70 -3.38 -0.81 -6.12
CA GLN A 70 -4.17 -1.56 -7.09
C GLN A 70 -5.64 -1.11 -7.09
N ARG A 71 -6.25 -0.98 -5.89
CA ARG A 71 -7.62 -0.48 -5.74
C ARG A 71 -7.76 0.99 -6.14
N TRP A 72 -6.78 1.81 -5.75
CA TRP A 72 -6.71 3.23 -6.14
C TRP A 72 -6.72 3.40 -7.66
N ASN A 73 -5.86 2.67 -8.37
CA ASN A 73 -5.77 2.75 -9.83
C ASN A 73 -7.10 2.36 -10.51
N SER A 74 -7.75 1.30 -10.03
CA SER A 74 -9.06 0.88 -10.53
C SER A 74 -10.13 1.95 -10.32
N THR A 75 -10.12 2.62 -9.17
CA THR A 75 -11.04 3.72 -8.86
C THR A 75 -10.76 4.94 -9.75
N ALA A 76 -9.49 5.32 -9.91
CA ALA A 76 -9.08 6.44 -10.75
C ALA A 76 -9.46 6.22 -12.22
N GLU A 77 -9.25 5.01 -12.73
CA GLU A 77 -9.69 4.60 -14.08
C GLU A 77 -11.22 4.77 -14.23
N THR A 78 -11.97 4.29 -13.24
CA THR A 78 -13.44 4.42 -13.23
C THR A 78 -13.90 5.88 -13.25
N TYR A 79 -13.28 6.72 -12.43
CA TYR A 79 -13.60 8.15 -12.38
C TYR A 79 -13.31 8.85 -13.69
N THR A 80 -12.19 8.51 -14.31
CA THR A 80 -11.79 9.06 -15.61
C THR A 80 -12.75 8.62 -16.71
N CYS A 81 -13.07 7.34 -16.81
CA CYS A 81 -13.98 6.80 -17.81
C CYS A 81 -15.39 7.35 -17.68
N LYS A 82 -15.87 7.52 -16.43
CA LYS A 82 -17.22 8.06 -16.15
C LYS A 82 -17.27 9.58 -16.13
N GLN A 83 -16.16 10.28 -16.30
CA GLN A 83 -16.05 11.75 -16.18
C GLN A 83 -16.70 12.26 -14.89
N SER A 84 -16.43 11.56 -13.78
CA SER A 84 -17.02 11.85 -12.48
C SER A 84 -16.58 13.23 -11.97
N ARG A 85 -17.48 13.95 -11.31
CA ARG A 85 -17.13 15.18 -10.62
C ARG A 85 -16.24 14.88 -9.42
N THR A 86 -15.15 15.63 -9.28
CA THR A 86 -14.22 15.51 -8.16
C THR A 86 -14.43 16.68 -7.20
N VAL A 87 -14.57 16.35 -5.91
CA VAL A 87 -14.55 17.34 -4.84
C VAL A 87 -13.14 17.39 -4.25
N CYS A 88 -12.57 18.59 -4.19
CA CYS A 88 -11.26 18.82 -3.59
C CYS A 88 -11.43 19.57 -2.27
N TYR A 89 -11.00 18.96 -1.17
CA TYR A 89 -10.86 19.62 0.12
C TYR A 89 -9.46 20.16 0.29
N LEU A 90 -9.34 21.48 0.37
CA LEU A 90 -8.04 22.15 0.54
C LEU A 90 -7.92 22.64 1.98
N SER A 91 -6.92 22.15 2.69
CA SER A 91 -6.60 22.57 4.05
C SER A 91 -5.08 22.67 4.25
N ALA A 92 -4.66 23.61 5.10
CA ALA A 92 -3.30 23.70 5.58
C ALA A 92 -3.07 22.85 6.83
N GLU A 93 -4.11 22.22 7.38
CA GLU A 93 -4.03 21.41 8.58
C GLU A 93 -4.72 20.07 8.43
N PHE A 94 -3.99 19.00 8.71
CA PHE A 94 -4.49 17.62 8.76
C PHE A 94 -3.85 16.89 9.94
N LEU A 95 -4.65 16.18 10.72
CA LEU A 95 -4.19 15.31 11.80
C LEU A 95 -5.08 14.06 11.83
N MET A 96 -4.70 13.04 11.07
CA MET A 96 -5.56 11.90 10.75
C MET A 96 -5.33 10.69 11.64
N GLY A 97 -4.21 10.64 12.36
CA GLY A 97 -3.82 9.48 13.18
C GLY A 97 -3.25 8.32 12.37
N PRO A 98 -2.88 7.21 13.06
CA PRO A 98 -2.38 6.00 12.43
C PRO A 98 -3.43 5.36 11.51
N HIS A 99 -3.00 4.85 10.36
CA HIS A 99 -3.90 4.31 9.35
C HIS A 99 -3.68 2.84 9.01
N LEU A 100 -2.51 2.27 9.34
CA LEU A 100 -2.18 0.91 8.90
C LEU A 100 -3.23 -0.10 9.38
N GLY A 101 -3.51 -0.15 10.68
CA GLY A 101 -4.52 -1.05 11.25
C GLY A 101 -5.92 -0.81 10.67
N ASN A 102 -6.34 0.44 10.52
CA ASN A 102 -7.62 0.80 9.91
C ASN A 102 -7.70 0.35 8.45
N ASN A 103 -6.63 0.51 7.68
CA ASN A 103 -6.58 0.08 6.29
C ASN A 103 -6.69 -1.44 6.16
N LEU A 104 -6.06 -2.21 7.06
CA LEU A 104 -6.18 -3.68 7.10
C LEU A 104 -7.63 -4.13 7.32
N ILE A 105 -8.34 -3.49 8.24
CA ILE A 105 -9.76 -3.75 8.52
C ILE A 105 -10.60 -3.42 7.28
N ASN A 106 -10.41 -2.23 6.69
CA ASN A 106 -11.16 -1.78 5.52
C ASN A 106 -10.89 -2.64 4.28
N MET A 107 -9.72 -3.23 4.19
CA MET A 107 -9.36 -4.17 3.12
C MET A 107 -9.85 -5.60 3.37
N GLY A 108 -10.26 -5.93 4.60
CA GLY A 108 -10.70 -7.26 5.01
C GLY A 108 -9.57 -8.30 5.10
N ILE A 109 -8.34 -7.85 5.40
CA ILE A 109 -7.14 -8.71 5.45
C ILE A 109 -6.41 -8.65 6.80
N TYR A 110 -7.04 -8.10 7.83
CA TYR A 110 -6.42 -7.92 9.14
C TYR A 110 -5.92 -9.24 9.73
N ASP A 111 -6.76 -10.29 9.71
CA ASP A 111 -6.41 -11.59 10.28
C ASP A 111 -5.30 -12.28 9.48
N GLN A 112 -5.34 -12.20 8.15
CA GLN A 112 -4.32 -12.78 7.28
C GLN A 112 -2.95 -12.12 7.49
N VAL A 113 -2.93 -10.79 7.68
CA VAL A 113 -1.69 -10.05 7.94
C VAL A 113 -1.16 -10.35 9.34
N ARG A 114 -2.04 -10.38 10.36
CA ARG A 114 -1.65 -10.80 11.72
C ARG A 114 -1.01 -12.17 11.69
N GLN A 115 -1.69 -13.16 11.12
CA GLN A 115 -1.18 -14.51 10.99
C GLN A 115 0.17 -14.55 10.23
N ALA A 116 0.29 -13.80 9.13
CA ALA A 116 1.54 -13.72 8.35
C ALA A 116 2.71 -13.21 9.21
N MET A 117 2.51 -12.18 10.02
CA MET A 117 3.56 -11.63 10.89
C MET A 117 3.90 -12.59 12.02
N GLU A 118 2.92 -13.20 12.68
CA GLU A 118 3.12 -14.21 13.74
C GLU A 118 3.90 -15.42 13.20
N GLU A 119 3.57 -15.93 12.02
CA GLU A 119 4.31 -17.04 11.39
C GLU A 119 5.74 -16.68 10.99
N LEU A 120 6.05 -15.40 10.80
CA LEU A 120 7.41 -14.89 10.60
C LEU A 120 8.13 -14.59 11.93
N GLY A 121 7.49 -14.83 13.08
CA GLY A 121 8.03 -14.57 14.41
C GLY A 121 8.08 -13.09 14.78
N LEU A 122 7.25 -12.25 14.15
CA LEU A 122 7.16 -10.82 14.41
C LEU A 122 5.94 -10.51 15.28
N ASP A 123 6.12 -9.59 16.24
CA ASP A 123 5.02 -9.05 17.03
C ASP A 123 4.22 -8.05 16.21
N PHE A 124 3.03 -8.44 15.80
CA PHE A 124 2.16 -7.63 14.95
C PHE A 124 1.71 -6.33 15.63
N ASP A 125 1.38 -6.38 16.92
CA ASP A 125 0.91 -5.20 17.66
C ASP A 125 2.06 -4.21 17.86
N ALA A 126 3.28 -4.70 18.08
CA ALA A 126 4.48 -3.87 18.12
C ALA A 126 4.79 -3.22 16.75
N LEU A 127 4.50 -3.90 15.64
CA LEU A 127 4.64 -3.31 14.31
C LEU A 127 3.62 -2.20 14.07
N LEU A 128 2.36 -2.39 14.45
CA LEU A 128 1.35 -1.33 14.34
C LEU A 128 1.71 -0.09 15.18
N ALA A 129 2.33 -0.30 16.34
CA ALA A 129 2.77 0.78 17.22
C ALA A 129 3.96 1.59 16.67
N GLN A 130 4.64 1.11 15.64
CA GLN A 130 5.72 1.85 14.96
C GLN A 130 5.21 2.94 14.03
N GLU A 131 3.92 2.95 13.69
CA GLU A 131 3.36 3.96 12.80
C GLU A 131 3.36 5.32 13.47
N GLU A 132 4.12 6.26 12.88
CA GLU A 132 4.08 7.65 13.30
C GLU A 132 2.75 8.29 12.91
N GLU A 133 2.18 9.10 13.78
CA GLU A 133 0.93 9.79 13.50
C GLU A 133 1.16 10.86 12.42
N PRO A 134 0.57 10.71 11.20
CA PRO A 134 0.70 11.71 10.17
C PRO A 134 -0.09 12.96 10.56
N GLY A 135 0.55 14.12 10.41
CA GLY A 135 -0.08 15.39 10.74
C GLY A 135 0.54 16.56 9.99
N LEU A 136 -0.26 17.61 9.81
CA LEU A 136 0.14 18.89 9.24
C LEU A 136 -0.58 20.00 9.98
N GLY A 137 0.14 21.06 10.36
CA GLY A 137 -0.42 22.21 11.07
C GLY A 137 -0.25 22.15 12.58
N ASN A 138 -1.07 22.91 13.32
CA ASN A 138 -1.00 23.03 14.78
C ASN A 138 -1.75 21.92 15.55
N GLY A 139 -2.43 21.03 14.87
CA GLY A 139 -3.11 19.87 15.42
C GLY A 139 -4.58 20.07 15.80
N GLY A 140 -4.98 21.24 16.30
CA GLY A 140 -6.37 21.48 16.75
C GLY A 140 -7.39 21.48 15.64
N LEU A 141 -7.21 22.33 14.64
CA LEU A 141 -8.12 22.43 13.49
C LEU A 141 -7.99 21.20 12.57
N GLY A 142 -6.80 20.71 12.34
CA GLY A 142 -6.57 19.52 11.53
C GLY A 142 -7.29 18.28 12.06
N ARG A 143 -7.25 18.05 13.37
CA ARG A 143 -7.99 16.96 14.02
C ARG A 143 -9.51 17.17 13.92
N LEU A 144 -9.99 18.38 14.15
CA LEU A 144 -11.42 18.70 14.03
C LEU A 144 -11.93 18.44 12.61
N ALA A 145 -11.14 18.77 11.58
CA ALA A 145 -11.50 18.53 10.19
C ALA A 145 -11.44 17.05 9.80
N ALA A 146 -10.61 16.24 10.47
CA ALA A 146 -10.52 14.80 10.24
C ALA A 146 -11.70 14.03 10.87
N CYS A 147 -12.21 14.47 12.00
CA CYS A 147 -13.39 13.90 12.66
C CYS A 147 -14.71 14.31 12.00
#